data_9ae0818ba56f650b069fc48d5540d330
#
_entry.id   9ae0818ba56f650b069fc48d5540d330
#
_cell.length_a   1.000
_cell.length_b   1.000
_cell.length_c   1.000
_cell.angle_alpha   90.00
_cell.angle_beta   90.00
_cell.angle_gamma   90.00
#
_symmetry.space_group_name_H-M   'P 1'
#
loop_
_entity.id
_entity.type
_entity.pdbx_description
1 polymer ?
#
loop_
_entity_poly.entity_id
_entity_poly.type
_entity_poly.pdbx_seq_one_letter_code
_entity_poly.pdbx_strand_id
1 'polypeptide(L)'
;VRTVCLALPTNRECADTVTAVGAEAAHAARRFGVRVHLLVLDSADPAARARHAAAAAALPPVEGVVVHHLDEDAQRAFLRGAIERSGLPGPDRLLDLMLPDAVSYGACTNRAFLLAAALGCTSVHRRDSDSRYQWHDGAPVFPIEHELATIGLKAADAAAAVTEHTLDPAHADKPVALVGASFIGELSVDLGEIRELDPETYHDVVALWAPTGATEEERRELVAESFTGAGTEPFTADRAVLDRPDIWRIDMCNIALDHEVYERVPLPPATDTIGSDYFLHHLVHDATLPGVTHNRHIVNYYTPERRTGSGFTAYQERYAKFLLSMLYLHPVYADMERAGGALLDEHHHVRPEAIADSARRSAATDRAENHRRLAELDRCYRRLGGKYAEFADHLAPARARLLDEAQADIEDFALLIDAWGPLVRASRATPADRLPR
;
A
#
# COMPACT_ATOMS: atom_id res chain seq x y z
N VAL A 1 5.94 -25.94 8.88
CA VAL A 1 5.52 -25.42 7.56
C VAL A 1 5.36 -23.93 7.70
N ARG A 2 6.05 -23.16 6.85
CA ARG A 2 5.92 -21.70 6.80
C ARG A 2 4.49 -21.34 6.40
N THR A 3 3.89 -20.36 7.10
CA THR A 3 2.54 -19.88 6.82
C THR A 3 2.60 -18.44 6.31
N VAL A 4 1.92 -18.15 5.21
CA VAL A 4 1.94 -16.84 4.55
C VAL A 4 0.52 -16.37 4.22
N CYS A 5 0.33 -15.08 4.12
CA CYS A 5 -0.93 -14.45 3.74
C CYS A 5 -0.82 -13.89 2.31
N LEU A 6 -1.73 -14.25 1.43
CA LEU A 6 -1.94 -13.60 0.16
C LEU A 6 -3.23 -12.78 0.26
N ALA A 7 -3.12 -11.45 0.27
CA ALA A 7 -4.20 -10.53 0.55
C ALA A 7 -4.71 -9.84 -0.72
N LEU A 8 -6.03 -9.84 -0.89
CA LEU A 8 -6.75 -9.14 -1.96
C LEU A 8 -7.85 -8.28 -1.34
N PRO A 9 -7.54 -7.02 -0.94
CA PRO A 9 -8.57 -6.07 -0.56
C PRO A 9 -9.33 -5.59 -1.79
N THR A 10 -10.66 -5.47 -1.69
CA THR A 10 -11.49 -4.98 -2.78
C THR A 10 -12.72 -4.22 -2.30
N ASN A 11 -13.12 -3.20 -3.06
CA ASN A 11 -14.38 -2.47 -2.92
C ASN A 11 -15.16 -2.40 -4.26
N ARG A 12 -14.78 -3.24 -5.22
CA ARG A 12 -15.34 -3.29 -6.57
C ARG A 12 -15.47 -4.71 -7.09
N GLU A 13 -16.19 -4.90 -8.19
CA GLU A 13 -16.24 -6.19 -8.89
C GLU A 13 -14.86 -6.64 -9.36
N CYS A 14 -14.44 -7.85 -8.96
CA CYS A 14 -13.15 -8.43 -9.31
C CYS A 14 -13.11 -9.97 -9.23
N ALA A 15 -14.21 -10.66 -9.55
CA ALA A 15 -14.30 -12.12 -9.48
C ALA A 15 -13.20 -12.84 -10.29
N ASP A 16 -12.83 -12.29 -11.45
CA ASP A 16 -11.73 -12.81 -12.27
C ASP A 16 -10.37 -12.68 -11.53
N THR A 17 -10.16 -11.59 -10.80
CA THR A 17 -8.96 -11.37 -10.00
C THR A 17 -8.94 -12.34 -8.81
N VAL A 18 -10.08 -12.60 -8.15
CA VAL A 18 -10.19 -13.63 -7.09
C VAL A 18 -9.73 -15.00 -7.62
N THR A 19 -10.18 -15.37 -8.83
CA THR A 19 -9.78 -16.62 -9.48
C THR A 19 -8.29 -16.65 -9.80
N ALA A 20 -7.73 -15.57 -10.34
CA ALA A 20 -6.31 -15.47 -10.70
C ALA A 20 -5.40 -15.52 -9.47
N VAL A 21 -5.76 -14.81 -8.39
CA VAL A 21 -5.01 -14.82 -7.12
C VAL A 21 -5.15 -16.18 -6.42
N GLY A 22 -6.30 -16.87 -6.57
CA GLY A 22 -6.46 -18.26 -6.16
C GLY A 22 -5.48 -19.21 -6.85
N ALA A 23 -5.23 -19.01 -8.14
CA ALA A 23 -4.23 -19.78 -8.89
C ALA A 23 -2.80 -19.49 -8.41
N GLU A 24 -2.47 -18.24 -8.08
CA GLU A 24 -1.19 -17.87 -7.46
C GLU A 24 -1.01 -18.52 -6.09
N ALA A 25 -2.05 -18.53 -5.24
CA ALA A 25 -2.03 -19.21 -3.94
C ALA A 25 -1.74 -20.73 -4.09
N ALA A 26 -2.42 -21.36 -5.05
CA ALA A 26 -2.21 -22.77 -5.36
C ALA A 26 -0.79 -23.06 -5.88
N HIS A 27 -0.25 -22.17 -6.71
CA HIS A 27 1.13 -22.23 -7.19
C HIS A 27 2.12 -22.11 -6.03
N ALA A 28 1.94 -21.13 -5.15
CA ALA A 28 2.78 -20.92 -3.98
C ALA A 28 2.84 -22.15 -3.06
N ALA A 29 1.68 -22.74 -2.74
CA ALA A 29 1.60 -23.92 -1.89
C ALA A 29 2.34 -25.13 -2.50
N ARG A 30 2.14 -25.38 -3.79
CA ARG A 30 2.78 -26.52 -4.49
C ARG A 30 4.28 -26.32 -4.68
N ARG A 31 4.70 -25.11 -5.06
CA ARG A 31 6.08 -24.81 -5.44
C ARG A 31 7.01 -24.69 -4.24
N PHE A 32 6.52 -24.10 -3.15
CA PHE A 32 7.32 -23.78 -1.97
C PHE A 32 6.96 -24.62 -0.74
N GLY A 33 5.92 -25.45 -0.79
CA GLY A 33 5.48 -26.25 0.35
C GLY A 33 5.00 -25.40 1.53
N VAL A 34 4.52 -24.20 1.28
CA VAL A 34 4.02 -23.26 2.30
C VAL A 34 2.51 -23.44 2.50
N ARG A 35 2.03 -23.04 3.69
CA ARG A 35 0.60 -22.85 3.92
C ARG A 35 0.24 -21.43 3.52
N VAL A 36 -0.73 -21.27 2.62
CA VAL A 36 -1.21 -19.97 2.13
C VAL A 36 -2.61 -19.72 2.67
N HIS A 37 -2.78 -18.61 3.39
CA HIS A 37 -4.09 -18.02 3.67
C HIS A 37 -4.38 -16.97 2.61
N LEU A 38 -5.30 -17.29 1.69
CA LEU A 38 -5.83 -16.33 0.73
C LEU A 38 -6.93 -15.51 1.42
N LEU A 39 -6.68 -14.22 1.66
CA LEU A 39 -7.62 -13.31 2.29
C LEU A 39 -8.26 -12.39 1.23
N VAL A 40 -9.54 -12.58 0.93
CA VAL A 40 -10.33 -11.64 0.15
C VAL A 40 -11.08 -10.73 1.13
N LEU A 41 -10.61 -9.49 1.28
CA LEU A 41 -11.20 -8.47 2.18
C LEU A 41 -12.17 -7.62 1.38
N ASP A 42 -13.46 -7.97 1.47
CA ASP A 42 -14.49 -7.53 0.54
C ASP A 42 -15.39 -6.43 1.14
N SER A 43 -15.23 -5.21 0.62
CA SER A 43 -16.07 -4.03 0.90
C SER A 43 -16.91 -3.62 -0.32
N ALA A 44 -17.09 -4.52 -1.31
CA ALA A 44 -17.87 -4.25 -2.50
C ALA A 44 -19.40 -4.27 -2.22
N ASP A 45 -20.18 -3.83 -3.19
CA ASP A 45 -21.63 -3.92 -3.12
C ASP A 45 -22.13 -5.39 -3.04
N PRO A 46 -23.37 -5.62 -2.59
CA PRO A 46 -23.87 -6.97 -2.36
C PRO A 46 -23.84 -7.87 -3.60
N ALA A 47 -24.03 -7.32 -4.82
CA ALA A 47 -24.00 -8.10 -6.04
C ALA A 47 -22.59 -8.53 -6.43
N ALA A 48 -21.61 -7.64 -6.29
CA ALA A 48 -20.19 -7.95 -6.47
C ALA A 48 -19.71 -8.98 -5.41
N ARG A 49 -20.05 -8.80 -4.14
CA ARG A 49 -19.74 -9.75 -3.07
C ARG A 49 -20.24 -11.17 -3.33
N ALA A 50 -21.48 -11.28 -3.85
CA ALA A 50 -22.03 -12.59 -4.22
C ALA A 50 -21.21 -13.28 -5.33
N ARG A 51 -20.72 -12.51 -6.31
CA ARG A 51 -19.82 -13.03 -7.37
C ARG A 51 -18.46 -13.42 -6.82
N HIS A 52 -17.88 -12.61 -5.92
CA HIS A 52 -16.61 -12.93 -5.27
C HIS A 52 -16.72 -14.21 -4.41
N ALA A 53 -17.79 -14.34 -3.63
CA ALA A 53 -18.06 -15.57 -2.86
C ALA A 53 -18.18 -16.79 -3.77
N ALA A 54 -18.89 -16.67 -4.90
CA ALA A 54 -19.00 -17.74 -5.89
C ALA A 54 -17.64 -18.09 -6.52
N ALA A 55 -16.84 -17.09 -6.88
CA ALA A 55 -15.50 -17.30 -7.42
C ALA A 55 -14.58 -17.98 -6.39
N ALA A 56 -14.58 -17.52 -5.14
CA ALA A 56 -13.80 -18.13 -4.06
C ALA A 56 -14.22 -19.60 -3.79
N ALA A 57 -15.52 -19.88 -3.77
CA ALA A 57 -16.05 -21.23 -3.58
C ALA A 57 -15.74 -22.17 -4.77
N ALA A 58 -15.58 -21.62 -5.98
CA ALA A 58 -15.25 -22.36 -7.19
C ALA A 58 -13.74 -22.68 -7.32
N LEU A 59 -12.89 -22.12 -6.48
CA LEU A 59 -11.45 -22.41 -6.51
C LEU A 59 -11.21 -23.91 -6.25
N PRO A 60 -10.36 -24.57 -7.06
CA PRO A 60 -10.02 -25.96 -6.81
C PRO A 60 -9.39 -26.12 -5.43
N PRO A 61 -9.79 -27.13 -4.65
CA PRO A 61 -9.16 -27.41 -3.37
C PRO A 61 -7.69 -27.83 -3.60
N VAL A 62 -6.78 -27.16 -2.89
CA VAL A 62 -5.34 -27.41 -2.95
C VAL A 62 -4.83 -27.59 -1.54
N GLU A 63 -4.07 -28.67 -1.29
CA GLU A 63 -3.41 -28.87 -0.01
C GLU A 63 -2.50 -27.69 0.32
N GLY A 64 -2.61 -27.16 1.53
CA GLY A 64 -1.85 -25.99 1.97
C GLY A 64 -2.50 -24.65 1.65
N VAL A 65 -3.62 -24.59 0.94
CA VAL A 65 -4.36 -23.33 0.68
C VAL A 65 -5.64 -23.29 1.50
N VAL A 66 -5.84 -22.20 2.22
CA VAL A 66 -7.08 -21.88 2.96
C VAL A 66 -7.61 -20.55 2.43
N VAL A 67 -8.83 -20.55 1.92
CA VAL A 67 -9.49 -19.36 1.36
C VAL A 67 -10.41 -18.75 2.39
N HIS A 68 -10.28 -17.44 2.61
CA HIS A 68 -11.13 -16.64 3.49
C HIS A 68 -11.76 -15.53 2.65
N HIS A 69 -13.07 -15.53 2.54
CA HIS A 69 -13.82 -14.43 1.94
C HIS A 69 -14.56 -13.67 3.05
N LEU A 70 -14.10 -12.48 3.35
CA LEU A 70 -14.53 -11.69 4.51
C LEU A 70 -15.24 -10.42 4.05
N ASP A 71 -16.55 -10.37 4.23
CA ASP A 71 -17.30 -9.12 4.10
C ASP A 71 -17.00 -8.16 5.26
N GLU A 72 -17.56 -6.95 5.20
CA GLU A 72 -17.30 -5.94 6.24
C GLU A 72 -17.83 -6.36 7.61
N ASP A 73 -18.91 -7.14 7.70
CA ASP A 73 -19.45 -7.60 8.98
C ASP A 73 -18.48 -8.58 9.65
N ALA A 74 -17.91 -9.50 8.89
CA ALA A 74 -16.89 -10.44 9.37
C ALA A 74 -15.60 -9.70 9.76
N GLN A 75 -15.15 -8.73 8.96
CA GLN A 75 -14.00 -7.89 9.28
C GLN A 75 -14.25 -7.06 10.56
N ARG A 76 -15.42 -6.46 10.70
CA ARG A 76 -15.85 -5.68 11.87
C ARG A 76 -15.89 -6.53 13.13
N ALA A 77 -16.43 -7.73 13.04
CA ALA A 77 -16.49 -8.66 14.17
C ALA A 77 -15.08 -9.06 14.66
N PHE A 78 -14.16 -9.35 13.75
CA PHE A 78 -12.77 -9.64 14.07
C PHE A 78 -12.09 -8.44 14.75
N LEU A 79 -12.20 -7.24 14.16
CA LEU A 79 -11.59 -6.02 14.69
C LEU A 79 -12.10 -5.67 16.07
N ARG A 80 -13.42 -5.71 16.30
CA ARG A 80 -14.00 -5.47 17.64
C ARG A 80 -13.42 -6.43 18.67
N GLY A 81 -13.36 -7.72 18.34
CA GLY A 81 -12.75 -8.70 19.23
C GLY A 81 -11.27 -8.45 19.53
N ALA A 82 -10.49 -8.00 18.56
CA ALA A 82 -9.08 -7.64 18.76
C ALA A 82 -8.93 -6.35 19.60
N ILE A 83 -9.74 -5.32 19.31
CA ILE A 83 -9.75 -4.06 20.06
C ILE A 83 -10.16 -4.28 21.52
N GLU A 84 -11.23 -5.05 21.77
CA GLU A 84 -11.66 -5.39 23.14
C GLU A 84 -10.55 -6.12 23.91
N ARG A 85 -9.92 -7.13 23.31
CA ARG A 85 -8.81 -7.87 23.95
C ARG A 85 -7.58 -7.01 24.20
N SER A 86 -7.34 -6.00 23.37
CA SER A 86 -6.19 -5.10 23.55
C SER A 86 -6.29 -4.24 24.81
N GLY A 87 -7.53 -3.99 25.29
CA GLY A 87 -7.79 -3.12 26.44
C GLY A 87 -7.49 -1.65 26.20
N LEU A 88 -7.29 -1.24 24.95
CA LEU A 88 -6.97 0.14 24.59
C LEU A 88 -8.18 1.07 24.78
N PRO A 89 -7.95 2.35 25.14
CA PRO A 89 -9.01 3.34 25.22
C PRO A 89 -9.54 3.72 23.83
N GLY A 90 -10.79 4.20 23.77
CA GLY A 90 -11.39 4.69 22.53
C GLY A 90 -11.66 3.59 21.48
N PRO A 91 -12.33 2.48 21.86
CA PRO A 91 -12.52 1.34 20.97
C PRO A 91 -13.25 1.71 19.67
N ASP A 92 -14.24 2.60 19.73
CA ASP A 92 -14.96 3.05 18.53
C ASP A 92 -14.04 3.82 17.58
N ARG A 93 -13.18 4.71 18.11
CA ARG A 93 -12.21 5.43 17.29
C ARG A 93 -11.22 4.48 16.61
N LEU A 94 -10.70 3.48 17.32
CA LEU A 94 -9.80 2.48 16.73
C LEU A 94 -10.51 1.66 15.64
N LEU A 95 -11.77 1.33 15.84
CA LEU A 95 -12.57 0.64 14.83
C LEU A 95 -12.75 1.52 13.57
N ASP A 96 -13.08 2.81 13.75
CA ASP A 96 -13.24 3.76 12.63
C ASP A 96 -11.95 3.94 11.85
N LEU A 97 -10.77 3.97 12.50
CA LEU A 97 -9.48 4.02 11.82
C LEU A 97 -9.17 2.75 11.02
N MET A 98 -9.64 1.61 11.49
CA MET A 98 -9.37 0.31 10.85
C MET A 98 -10.41 -0.09 9.81
N LEU A 99 -11.65 0.37 9.93
CA LEU A 99 -12.76 0.08 9.01
C LEU A 99 -13.64 1.34 8.84
N PRO A 100 -13.10 2.39 8.20
CA PRO A 100 -13.85 3.61 7.93
C PRO A 100 -14.94 3.36 6.87
N ASP A 101 -15.99 4.19 6.88
CA ASP A 101 -17.03 4.20 5.83
C ASP A 101 -16.52 4.76 4.49
N ALA A 102 -15.32 5.37 4.49
CA ALA A 102 -14.66 5.96 3.33
C ALA A 102 -13.55 5.05 2.78
N VAL A 103 -13.07 5.33 1.56
CA VAL A 103 -11.96 4.55 0.96
C VAL A 103 -10.65 4.85 1.69
N SER A 104 -10.00 3.81 2.18
CA SER A 104 -8.68 3.90 2.80
C SER A 104 -7.79 2.73 2.36
N TYR A 105 -6.73 3.03 1.61
CA TYR A 105 -5.75 2.04 1.17
C TYR A 105 -4.91 1.52 2.34
N GLY A 106 -4.56 2.40 3.29
CA GLY A 106 -3.84 2.02 4.49
C GLY A 106 -4.68 1.13 5.41
N ALA A 107 -5.93 1.55 5.73
CA ALA A 107 -6.79 0.80 6.64
C ALA A 107 -7.12 -0.61 6.10
N CYS A 108 -7.38 -0.78 4.80
CA CYS A 108 -7.68 -2.11 4.25
C CYS A 108 -6.46 -3.05 4.34
N THR A 109 -5.25 -2.51 4.14
CA THR A 109 -4.01 -3.27 4.29
C THR A 109 -3.70 -3.57 5.75
N ASN A 110 -3.93 -2.63 6.67
CA ASN A 110 -3.79 -2.84 8.11
C ASN A 110 -4.70 -3.97 8.62
N ARG A 111 -5.93 -4.10 8.09
CA ARG A 111 -6.81 -5.25 8.38
C ARG A 111 -6.18 -6.57 7.96
N ALA A 112 -5.58 -6.60 6.77
CA ALA A 112 -4.85 -7.79 6.30
C ALA A 112 -3.68 -8.13 7.24
N PHE A 113 -2.94 -7.15 7.73
CA PHE A 113 -1.84 -7.35 8.68
C PHE A 113 -2.30 -7.94 10.01
N LEU A 114 -3.38 -7.43 10.60
CA LEU A 114 -3.92 -7.98 11.86
C LEU A 114 -4.48 -9.40 11.68
N LEU A 115 -5.14 -9.69 10.56
CA LEU A 115 -5.61 -11.03 10.22
C LEU A 115 -4.45 -11.99 9.98
N ALA A 116 -3.41 -11.55 9.26
CA ALA A 116 -2.20 -12.34 9.04
C ALA A 116 -1.50 -12.67 10.36
N ALA A 117 -1.39 -11.69 11.27
CA ALA A 117 -0.86 -11.91 12.62
C ALA A 117 -1.69 -12.93 13.41
N ALA A 118 -3.04 -12.86 13.34
CA ALA A 118 -3.93 -13.82 13.97
C ALA A 118 -3.80 -15.23 13.40
N LEU A 119 -3.50 -15.36 12.10
CA LEU A 119 -3.29 -16.62 11.40
C LEU A 119 -1.84 -17.16 11.53
N GLY A 120 -0.96 -16.41 12.21
CA GLY A 120 0.45 -16.78 12.39
C GLY A 120 1.28 -16.73 11.10
N CYS A 121 0.94 -15.84 10.18
CA CYS A 121 1.66 -15.66 8.94
C CYS A 121 2.97 -14.92 9.15
N THR A 122 4.04 -15.38 8.49
CA THR A 122 5.37 -14.77 8.54
C THR A 122 5.58 -13.70 7.48
N SER A 123 4.68 -13.58 6.51
CA SER A 123 4.68 -12.52 5.50
C SER A 123 3.27 -12.27 4.97
N VAL A 124 3.05 -11.03 4.50
CA VAL A 124 1.85 -10.64 3.76
C VAL A 124 2.26 -10.29 2.35
N HIS A 125 1.59 -10.89 1.38
CA HIS A 125 1.71 -10.64 -0.05
C HIS A 125 0.44 -9.96 -0.51
N ARG A 126 0.51 -8.75 -1.06
CA ARG A 126 -0.67 -7.98 -1.45
C ARG A 126 -0.82 -7.94 -2.97
N ARG A 127 -2.08 -8.05 -3.42
CA ARG A 127 -2.50 -7.82 -4.81
C ARG A 127 -3.71 -6.89 -4.82
N ASP A 128 -3.82 -6.04 -5.83
CA ASP A 128 -4.96 -5.15 -6.00
C ASP A 128 -6.04 -5.76 -6.90
N SER A 129 -7.27 -5.36 -6.67
CA SER A 129 -8.44 -5.89 -7.39
C SER A 129 -8.50 -5.53 -8.87
N ASP A 130 -7.77 -4.49 -9.29
CA ASP A 130 -7.61 -4.04 -10.68
C ASP A 130 -6.30 -4.51 -11.33
N SER A 131 -5.63 -5.48 -10.73
CA SER A 131 -4.38 -6.07 -11.22
C SER A 131 -4.62 -7.35 -12.00
N ARG A 132 -3.78 -7.59 -13.02
CA ARG A 132 -3.73 -8.87 -13.75
C ARG A 132 -2.29 -9.32 -13.91
N TYR A 133 -2.08 -10.65 -13.93
CA TYR A 133 -0.77 -11.22 -14.20
C TYR A 133 -0.43 -11.15 -15.68
N GLN A 134 0.83 -10.91 -15.99
CA GLN A 134 1.36 -11.13 -17.33
C GLN A 134 1.37 -12.63 -17.65
N TRP A 135 1.46 -12.95 -18.93
CA TRP A 135 1.61 -14.32 -19.43
C TRP A 135 2.90 -14.42 -20.23
N HIS A 136 3.65 -15.48 -19.98
CA HIS A 136 4.86 -15.80 -20.71
C HIS A 136 4.91 -17.31 -20.97
N ASP A 137 5.20 -17.73 -22.19
CA ASP A 137 5.26 -19.15 -22.60
C ASP A 137 4.02 -19.98 -22.18
N GLY A 138 2.84 -19.37 -22.25
CA GLY A 138 1.58 -20.05 -21.92
C GLY A 138 1.30 -20.22 -20.42
N ALA A 139 2.10 -19.59 -19.56
CA ALA A 139 1.92 -19.62 -18.10
C ALA A 139 1.80 -18.19 -17.51
N PRO A 140 1.05 -18.01 -16.41
CA PRO A 140 1.00 -16.73 -15.71
C PRO A 140 2.33 -16.46 -15.00
N VAL A 141 2.74 -15.19 -15.04
CA VAL A 141 3.96 -14.70 -14.38
C VAL A 141 3.61 -14.25 -12.96
N PHE A 142 3.72 -15.18 -12.01
CA PHE A 142 3.35 -14.89 -10.62
C PHE A 142 4.47 -14.18 -9.85
N PRO A 143 4.22 -13.02 -9.23
CA PRO A 143 5.17 -12.33 -8.36
C PRO A 143 5.66 -13.17 -7.18
N ILE A 144 4.79 -14.02 -6.63
CA ILE A 144 5.04 -14.86 -5.46
C ILE A 144 6.31 -15.72 -5.58
N GLU A 145 6.78 -15.99 -6.79
CA GLU A 145 8.03 -16.76 -7.04
C GLU A 145 9.25 -16.10 -6.39
N HIS A 146 9.47 -14.83 -6.65
CA HIS A 146 10.59 -14.10 -6.04
C HIS A 146 10.30 -13.73 -4.59
N GLU A 147 9.05 -13.42 -4.28
CA GLU A 147 8.64 -13.04 -2.94
C GLU A 147 8.92 -14.18 -1.94
N LEU A 148 8.46 -15.40 -2.20
CA LEU A 148 8.68 -16.55 -1.32
C LEU A 148 10.09 -17.08 -1.32
N ALA A 149 10.85 -16.83 -2.39
CA ALA A 149 12.24 -17.25 -2.48
C ALA A 149 13.16 -16.45 -1.54
N THR A 150 12.77 -15.23 -1.14
CA THR A 150 13.70 -14.31 -0.49
C THR A 150 13.17 -13.67 0.80
N ILE A 151 11.84 -13.39 0.92
CA ILE A 151 11.29 -12.66 2.06
C ILE A 151 11.58 -13.34 3.41
N GLY A 152 12.02 -12.58 4.40
CA GLY A 152 12.34 -13.04 5.75
C GLY A 152 13.64 -13.84 5.88
N LEU A 153 14.35 -14.15 4.76
CA LEU A 153 15.70 -14.72 4.81
C LEU A 153 16.72 -13.64 5.20
N LYS A 154 17.83 -14.03 5.80
CA LYS A 154 18.98 -13.14 5.88
C LYS A 154 19.41 -12.74 4.47
N ALA A 155 19.82 -11.50 4.27
CA ALA A 155 20.21 -11.02 2.95
C ALA A 155 21.36 -11.85 2.35
N ALA A 156 22.32 -12.30 3.16
CA ALA A 156 23.38 -13.20 2.71
C ALA A 156 22.86 -14.51 2.14
N ASP A 157 21.79 -15.08 2.73
CA ASP A 157 21.17 -16.32 2.25
C ASP A 157 20.30 -16.08 1.01
N ALA A 158 19.60 -14.94 0.96
CA ALA A 158 18.75 -14.53 -0.16
C ALA A 158 19.57 -14.24 -1.44
N ALA A 159 20.84 -13.88 -1.32
CA ALA A 159 21.72 -13.56 -2.44
C ALA A 159 21.81 -14.69 -3.49
N ALA A 160 21.65 -15.95 -3.08
CA ALA A 160 21.66 -17.09 -4.01
C ALA A 160 20.38 -17.22 -4.86
N ALA A 161 19.29 -16.52 -4.47
CA ALA A 161 17.98 -16.59 -5.13
C ALA A 161 17.69 -15.39 -6.04
N VAL A 162 18.64 -14.47 -6.21
CA VAL A 162 18.51 -13.27 -7.03
C VAL A 162 19.49 -13.29 -8.21
N THR A 163 19.21 -12.47 -9.24
CA THR A 163 20.08 -12.35 -10.41
C THR A 163 21.20 -11.33 -10.21
N GLU A 164 20.96 -10.34 -9.35
CA GLU A 164 21.91 -9.26 -9.04
C GLU A 164 21.92 -9.01 -7.54
N HIS A 165 23.11 -8.66 -7.01
CA HIS A 165 23.32 -8.38 -5.60
C HIS A 165 24.20 -7.13 -5.47
N THR A 166 23.61 -6.03 -5.02
CA THR A 166 24.28 -4.71 -4.86
C THR A 166 24.22 -4.20 -3.42
N LEU A 167 23.62 -4.96 -2.51
CA LEU A 167 23.47 -4.59 -1.10
C LEU A 167 24.84 -4.42 -0.43
N ASP A 168 25.00 -3.35 0.37
CA ASP A 168 26.17 -3.16 1.22
C ASP A 168 26.35 -4.38 2.15
N PRO A 169 27.56 -5.00 2.18
CA PRO A 169 27.85 -6.14 3.04
C PRO A 169 27.58 -5.91 4.54
N ALA A 170 27.58 -4.65 5.00
CA ALA A 170 27.21 -4.30 6.37
C ALA A 170 25.76 -4.66 6.74
N HIS A 171 24.92 -4.92 5.75
CA HIS A 171 23.50 -5.30 5.93
C HIS A 171 23.22 -6.78 5.66
N ALA A 172 24.26 -7.60 5.40
CA ALA A 172 24.11 -9.00 5.01
C ALA A 172 23.39 -9.89 6.06
N ASP A 173 23.50 -9.55 7.33
CA ASP A 173 22.85 -10.29 8.44
C ASP A 173 21.41 -9.86 8.71
N LYS A 174 20.94 -8.76 8.10
CA LYS A 174 19.56 -8.29 8.26
C LYS A 174 18.60 -9.16 7.44
N PRO A 175 17.33 -9.32 7.89
CA PRO A 175 16.32 -10.01 7.10
C PRO A 175 15.89 -9.20 5.89
N VAL A 176 15.56 -9.86 4.78
CA VAL A 176 14.88 -9.24 3.64
C VAL A 176 13.47 -8.86 4.10
N ALA A 177 13.24 -7.57 4.25
CA ALA A 177 12.05 -7.01 4.88
C ALA A 177 10.90 -6.72 3.90
N LEU A 178 11.26 -6.54 2.61
CA LEU A 178 10.34 -6.19 1.54
C LEU A 178 10.78 -6.85 0.24
N VAL A 179 9.83 -7.44 -0.49
CA VAL A 179 10.06 -7.97 -1.84
C VAL A 179 8.92 -7.49 -2.73
N GLY A 180 9.23 -6.94 -3.88
CA GLY A 180 8.16 -6.46 -4.73
C GLY A 180 8.60 -6.07 -6.13
N ALA A 181 7.61 -5.70 -6.91
CA ALA A 181 7.73 -5.16 -8.25
C ALA A 181 6.73 -4.02 -8.44
N SER A 182 6.73 -3.47 -9.61
CA SER A 182 5.79 -2.43 -9.99
C SER A 182 4.69 -3.01 -10.92
N PHE A 183 4.08 -2.16 -11.69
CA PHE A 183 3.11 -2.48 -12.75
C PHE A 183 3.63 -2.03 -14.11
N ILE A 184 3.05 -2.59 -15.15
CA ILE A 184 3.13 -2.10 -16.53
C ILE A 184 1.72 -1.70 -17.00
N GLY A 185 1.66 -0.88 -18.03
CA GLY A 185 0.38 -0.45 -18.63
C GLY A 185 -0.02 0.97 -18.23
N GLU A 186 -1.26 1.14 -17.77
CA GLU A 186 -1.78 2.48 -17.45
C GLU A 186 -1.17 3.03 -16.15
N LEU A 187 -1.09 4.36 -16.04
CA LEU A 187 -0.55 5.04 -14.85
C LEU A 187 -1.35 4.68 -13.59
N SER A 188 -0.69 4.55 -12.45
CA SER A 188 -1.35 4.30 -11.16
C SER A 188 -2.25 5.47 -10.73
N VAL A 189 -1.88 6.70 -11.12
CA VAL A 189 -2.70 7.90 -10.97
C VAL A 189 -2.98 8.47 -12.35
N ASP A 190 -4.27 8.56 -12.72
CA ASP A 190 -4.65 9.00 -14.07
C ASP A 190 -4.58 10.51 -14.24
N LEU A 191 -3.38 10.99 -14.50
CA LEU A 191 -3.10 12.35 -14.97
C LEU A 191 -2.64 12.36 -16.43
N GLY A 192 -2.73 11.23 -17.14
CA GLY A 192 -2.30 11.11 -18.53
C GLY A 192 -3.03 12.07 -19.46
N GLU A 193 -4.32 12.25 -19.26
CA GLU A 193 -5.12 13.23 -20.02
C GLU A 193 -4.60 14.67 -19.85
N ILE A 194 -4.20 15.06 -18.64
CA ILE A 194 -3.61 16.39 -18.41
C ILE A 194 -2.31 16.54 -19.20
N ARG A 195 -1.49 15.50 -19.24
CA ARG A 195 -0.24 15.51 -20.01
C ARG A 195 -0.48 15.63 -21.51
N GLU A 196 -1.54 15.01 -22.01
CA GLU A 196 -1.93 15.11 -23.43
C GLU A 196 -2.51 16.50 -23.77
N LEU A 197 -3.30 17.08 -22.87
CA LEU A 197 -3.91 18.40 -23.06
C LEU A 197 -2.88 19.51 -22.95
N ASP A 198 -2.04 19.49 -21.93
CA ASP A 198 -1.04 20.53 -21.65
C ASP A 198 0.10 19.95 -20.81
N PRO A 199 1.25 19.59 -21.42
CA PRO A 199 2.40 19.04 -20.70
C PRO A 199 2.99 19.98 -19.62
N GLU A 200 2.87 21.30 -19.78
CA GLU A 200 3.34 22.26 -18.80
C GLU A 200 2.43 22.23 -17.56
N THR A 201 1.11 22.23 -17.76
CA THR A 201 0.15 22.05 -16.66
C THR A 201 0.33 20.69 -15.96
N TYR A 202 0.61 19.63 -16.71
CA TYR A 202 0.93 18.32 -16.10
C TYR A 202 2.12 18.43 -15.16
N HIS A 203 3.22 19.06 -15.61
CA HIS A 203 4.39 19.29 -14.78
C HIS A 203 4.04 20.07 -13.52
N ASP A 204 3.34 21.22 -13.67
CA ASP A 204 2.94 22.05 -12.55
C ASP A 204 2.10 21.29 -11.51
N VAL A 205 1.11 20.52 -11.97
CA VAL A 205 0.21 19.73 -11.10
C VAL A 205 0.94 18.61 -10.38
N VAL A 206 1.79 17.86 -11.08
CA VAL A 206 2.54 16.75 -10.48
C VAL A 206 3.61 17.27 -9.52
N ALA A 207 4.29 18.37 -9.85
CA ALA A 207 5.29 18.96 -8.97
C ALA A 207 4.75 19.48 -7.62
N LEU A 208 3.42 19.60 -7.47
CA LEU A 208 2.80 20.05 -6.21
C LEU A 208 3.03 19.10 -5.03
N TRP A 209 3.30 17.83 -5.28
CA TRP A 209 3.59 16.92 -4.17
C TRP A 209 5.08 16.87 -3.77
N ALA A 210 5.93 17.65 -4.44
CA ALA A 210 7.34 17.76 -4.04
C ALA A 210 7.50 18.30 -2.60
N PRO A 211 8.57 17.92 -1.90
CA PRO A 211 8.91 18.50 -0.60
C PRO A 211 8.97 20.03 -0.64
N THR A 212 8.58 20.66 0.46
CA THR A 212 8.69 22.12 0.59
C THR A 212 10.15 22.55 0.47
N GLY A 213 10.41 23.49 -0.43
CA GLY A 213 11.78 23.95 -0.70
C GLY A 213 12.56 23.13 -1.73
N ALA A 214 11.96 22.12 -2.34
CA ALA A 214 12.59 21.38 -3.43
C ALA A 214 13.00 22.33 -4.58
N THR A 215 14.19 22.09 -5.13
CA THR A 215 14.71 22.80 -6.28
C THR A 215 13.93 22.46 -7.55
N GLU A 216 14.10 23.25 -8.60
CA GLU A 216 13.47 22.96 -9.90
C GLU A 216 13.99 21.68 -10.55
N GLU A 217 15.23 21.29 -10.28
CA GLU A 217 15.79 20.03 -10.74
C GLU A 217 15.16 18.83 -10.04
N GLU A 218 15.08 18.85 -8.70
CA GLU A 218 14.40 17.83 -7.90
C GLU A 218 12.92 17.69 -8.27
N ARG A 219 12.23 18.81 -8.58
CA ARG A 219 10.84 18.77 -9.05
C ARG A 219 10.72 18.07 -10.41
N ARG A 220 11.63 18.35 -11.35
CA ARG A 220 11.65 17.70 -12.66
C ARG A 220 11.91 16.22 -12.56
N GLU A 221 12.87 15.80 -11.72
CA GLU A 221 13.15 14.40 -11.47
C GLU A 221 11.93 13.70 -10.84
N LEU A 222 11.33 14.29 -9.81
CA LEU A 222 10.12 13.78 -9.19
C LEU A 222 8.97 13.61 -10.19
N VAL A 223 8.73 14.60 -11.06
CA VAL A 223 7.68 14.52 -12.09
C VAL A 223 7.97 13.40 -13.08
N ALA A 224 9.23 13.21 -13.46
CA ALA A 224 9.62 12.16 -14.41
C ALA A 224 9.40 10.74 -13.84
N GLU A 225 9.61 10.54 -12.54
CA GLU A 225 9.44 9.24 -11.87
C GLU A 225 8.00 8.98 -11.38
N SER A 226 7.20 10.03 -11.16
CA SER A 226 5.89 9.92 -10.55
C SER A 226 4.91 9.09 -11.39
N PHE A 227 4.29 8.07 -10.76
CA PHE A 227 3.14 7.30 -11.27
C PHE A 227 3.40 6.45 -12.51
N THR A 228 4.64 6.38 -13.00
CA THR A 228 4.97 5.73 -14.29
C THR A 228 5.11 4.21 -14.21
N GLY A 229 5.27 3.65 -13.02
CA GLY A 229 5.50 2.22 -12.85
C GLY A 229 6.77 1.73 -13.53
N ALA A 230 6.71 0.53 -14.11
CA ALA A 230 7.81 -0.08 -14.85
C ALA A 230 7.73 0.12 -16.39
N GLY A 231 6.85 0.99 -16.84
CA GLY A 231 6.66 1.26 -18.28
C GLY A 231 5.68 0.31 -18.95
N THR A 232 5.97 -0.11 -20.18
CA THR A 232 5.04 -0.91 -21.00
C THR A 232 5.63 -2.23 -21.48
N GLU A 233 6.93 -2.48 -21.23
CA GLU A 233 7.61 -3.67 -21.75
C GLU A 233 7.13 -4.94 -21.04
N PRO A 234 6.72 -5.99 -21.80
CA PRO A 234 6.26 -7.23 -21.22
C PRO A 234 7.41 -8.02 -20.59
N PHE A 235 7.06 -8.92 -19.70
CA PHE A 235 7.99 -9.87 -19.10
C PHE A 235 8.57 -10.82 -20.15
N THR A 236 9.89 -11.00 -20.13
CA THR A 236 10.62 -11.90 -21.05
C THR A 236 11.52 -12.91 -20.33
N ALA A 237 12.08 -12.53 -19.19
CA ALA A 237 12.94 -13.38 -18.36
C ALA A 237 13.02 -12.83 -16.95
N ASP A 238 13.28 -13.70 -15.96
CA ASP A 238 13.39 -13.30 -14.55
C ASP A 238 14.61 -12.40 -14.31
N ARG A 239 14.35 -11.32 -13.58
CA ARG A 239 15.35 -10.46 -12.98
C ARG A 239 14.92 -10.10 -11.57
N ALA A 240 15.83 -10.27 -10.62
CA ALA A 240 15.64 -9.88 -9.23
C ALA A 240 16.95 -9.29 -8.70
N VAL A 241 16.84 -8.17 -7.98
CA VAL A 241 17.97 -7.41 -7.43
C VAL A 241 17.81 -7.33 -5.92
N LEU A 242 18.80 -7.82 -5.17
CA LEU A 242 18.89 -7.64 -3.73
C LEU A 242 19.67 -6.37 -3.42
N ASP A 243 19.02 -5.41 -2.82
CA ASP A 243 19.58 -4.10 -2.46
C ASP A 243 18.76 -3.46 -1.33
N ARG A 244 19.07 -2.21 -1.02
CA ARG A 244 18.16 -1.31 -0.34
C ARG A 244 17.03 -0.96 -1.33
N PRO A 245 15.75 -1.28 -1.04
CA PRO A 245 14.70 -1.19 -2.05
C PRO A 245 14.50 0.23 -2.56
N ASP A 246 14.45 0.38 -3.87
CA ASP A 246 14.12 1.65 -4.51
C ASP A 246 12.61 1.91 -4.40
N ILE A 247 12.24 3.00 -3.72
CA ILE A 247 10.86 3.40 -3.47
C ILE A 247 10.07 3.70 -4.75
N TRP A 248 10.73 3.96 -5.88
CA TRP A 248 10.12 4.23 -7.17
C TRP A 248 9.85 2.98 -8.01
N ARG A 249 10.41 1.83 -7.63
CA ARG A 249 10.38 0.59 -8.41
C ARG A 249 9.47 -0.48 -7.85
N ILE A 250 8.82 -0.21 -6.73
CA ILE A 250 7.90 -1.14 -6.07
C ILE A 250 6.56 -0.44 -5.86
N ASP A 251 5.47 -1.13 -6.15
CA ASP A 251 4.11 -0.63 -5.98
C ASP A 251 3.32 -1.53 -5.02
N MET A 252 2.41 -0.94 -4.25
CA MET A 252 1.60 -1.66 -3.26
C MET A 252 0.69 -2.74 -3.85
N CYS A 253 0.40 -2.67 -5.13
CA CYS A 253 -0.36 -3.71 -5.83
C CYS A 253 0.43 -5.01 -6.07
N ASN A 254 1.76 -5.00 -5.81
CA ASN A 254 2.68 -6.09 -6.13
C ASN A 254 3.84 -6.15 -5.13
N ILE A 255 3.52 -6.48 -3.88
CA ILE A 255 4.47 -6.39 -2.76
C ILE A 255 4.27 -7.52 -1.76
N ALA A 256 5.38 -7.93 -1.15
CA ALA A 256 5.43 -8.75 0.06
C ALA A 256 6.16 -8.02 1.17
N LEU A 257 5.63 -8.09 2.39
CA LEU A 257 6.21 -7.53 3.60
C LEU A 257 6.43 -8.62 4.64
N ASP A 258 7.60 -8.59 5.27
CA ASP A 258 7.92 -9.48 6.39
C ASP A 258 7.14 -9.06 7.65
N HIS A 259 6.81 -10.04 8.50
CA HIS A 259 6.04 -9.79 9.73
C HIS A 259 6.77 -8.87 10.71
N GLU A 260 8.10 -8.86 10.75
CA GLU A 260 8.88 -7.96 11.60
C GLU A 260 8.74 -6.48 11.19
N VAL A 261 8.19 -6.19 10.00
CA VAL A 261 7.87 -4.83 9.57
C VAL A 261 6.41 -4.50 9.87
N TYR A 262 5.47 -5.24 9.27
CA TYR A 262 4.04 -4.87 9.36
C TYR A 262 3.43 -5.08 10.76
N GLU A 263 4.03 -5.90 11.61
CA GLU A 263 3.59 -6.03 13.00
C GLU A 263 4.13 -4.94 13.93
N ARG A 264 5.15 -4.19 13.48
CA ARG A 264 5.75 -3.09 14.24
C ARG A 264 5.11 -1.74 13.95
N VAL A 265 4.81 -1.47 12.67
CA VAL A 265 4.28 -0.19 12.24
C VAL A 265 3.13 -0.41 11.26
N PRO A 266 1.96 0.21 11.49
CA PRO A 266 0.86 0.20 10.52
C PRO A 266 1.12 1.15 9.37
N LEU A 267 0.26 1.09 8.36
CA LEU A 267 0.13 2.13 7.36
C LEU A 267 -0.74 3.29 7.88
N PRO A 268 -0.54 4.53 7.41
CA PRO A 268 -1.44 5.64 7.68
C PRO A 268 -2.90 5.26 7.35
N PRO A 269 -3.86 5.43 8.28
CA PRO A 269 -5.25 5.05 8.07
C PRO A 269 -6.04 6.11 7.27
N ALA A 270 -5.35 7.05 6.63
CA ALA A 270 -5.93 8.17 5.89
C ALA A 270 -7.04 7.73 4.92
N THR A 271 -8.13 8.48 4.88
CA THR A 271 -9.30 8.20 4.07
C THR A 271 -9.37 9.12 2.86
N ASP A 272 -10.03 8.67 1.79
CA ASP A 272 -10.28 9.44 0.57
C ASP A 272 -9.04 10.18 0.05
N THR A 273 -7.90 9.49 0.10
CA THR A 273 -6.62 9.94 -0.46
C THR A 273 -5.95 8.79 -1.21
N ILE A 274 -4.90 9.10 -1.95
CA ILE A 274 -3.99 8.13 -2.57
C ILE A 274 -2.64 8.18 -1.85
N GLY A 275 -1.81 7.16 -2.03
CA GLY A 275 -0.41 7.16 -1.57
C GLY A 275 -0.19 6.94 -0.06
N SER A 276 -1.24 6.82 0.74
CA SER A 276 -1.11 6.55 2.19
C SER A 276 -0.49 5.18 2.49
N ASP A 277 -0.59 4.25 1.57
CA ASP A 277 -0.10 2.88 1.70
C ASP A 277 1.39 2.71 1.31
N TYR A 278 2.05 3.74 0.80
CA TYR A 278 3.48 3.70 0.47
C TYR A 278 4.42 3.90 1.67
N PHE A 279 3.89 4.19 2.85
CA PHE A 279 4.71 4.50 4.02
C PHE A 279 5.74 3.43 4.37
N LEU A 280 5.39 2.14 4.28
CA LEU A 280 6.30 1.05 4.63
C LEU A 280 7.46 0.89 3.62
N HIS A 281 7.32 1.35 2.36
CA HIS A 281 8.44 1.40 1.42
C HIS A 281 9.53 2.35 1.92
N HIS A 282 9.12 3.57 2.31
CA HIS A 282 10.02 4.55 2.90
C HIS A 282 10.66 4.03 4.17
N LEU A 283 9.86 3.40 5.06
CA LEU A 283 10.39 2.86 6.30
C LEU A 283 11.48 1.81 6.05
N VAL A 284 11.26 0.84 5.17
CA VAL A 284 12.24 -0.22 4.86
C VAL A 284 13.48 0.39 4.23
N HIS A 285 13.32 1.32 3.28
CA HIS A 285 14.41 2.03 2.64
C HIS A 285 15.25 2.82 3.66
N ASP A 286 14.60 3.66 4.46
CA ASP A 286 15.27 4.59 5.37
C ASP A 286 15.92 3.87 6.56
N ALA A 287 15.28 2.81 7.06
CA ALA A 287 15.85 1.96 8.10
C ALA A 287 17.03 1.07 7.61
N THR A 288 17.41 1.20 6.34
CA THR A 288 18.46 0.38 5.71
C THR A 288 18.22 -1.13 5.86
N LEU A 289 16.95 -1.54 5.75
CA LEU A 289 16.59 -2.95 5.69
C LEU A 289 16.71 -3.45 4.24
N PRO A 290 17.24 -4.68 4.04
CA PRO A 290 17.30 -5.28 2.71
C PRO A 290 15.94 -5.49 2.07
N GLY A 291 15.88 -5.33 0.76
CA GLY A 291 14.73 -5.69 -0.05
C GLY A 291 15.14 -6.36 -1.36
N VAL A 292 14.18 -6.96 -2.04
CA VAL A 292 14.36 -7.51 -3.37
C VAL A 292 13.36 -6.86 -4.32
N THR A 293 13.90 -6.20 -5.35
CA THR A 293 13.08 -5.69 -6.46
C THR A 293 13.15 -6.66 -7.62
N HIS A 294 12.00 -7.07 -8.16
CA HIS A 294 11.94 -8.00 -9.28
C HIS A 294 11.11 -7.46 -10.46
N ASN A 295 11.16 -8.13 -11.61
CA ASN A 295 10.48 -7.69 -12.83
C ASN A 295 9.20 -8.47 -13.18
N ARG A 296 8.65 -9.25 -12.27
CA ARG A 296 7.34 -9.88 -12.46
C ARG A 296 6.25 -8.86 -12.17
N HIS A 297 6.18 -7.83 -13.03
CA HIS A 297 5.22 -6.73 -12.92
C HIS A 297 3.82 -7.22 -13.22
N ILE A 298 2.84 -6.67 -12.52
CA ILE A 298 1.43 -6.85 -12.87
C ILE A 298 1.04 -5.92 -14.01
N VAL A 299 -0.09 -6.20 -14.66
CA VAL A 299 -0.70 -5.27 -15.62
C VAL A 299 -1.73 -4.43 -14.88
N ASN A 300 -1.54 -3.12 -14.88
CA ASN A 300 -2.46 -2.19 -14.25
C ASN A 300 -3.57 -1.77 -15.21
N TYR A 301 -4.80 -1.74 -14.71
CA TYR A 301 -5.97 -1.30 -15.44
C TYR A 301 -6.58 -0.09 -14.77
N TYR A 302 -6.71 0.97 -15.52
CA TYR A 302 -7.47 2.11 -15.06
C TYR A 302 -8.98 1.87 -15.27
N THR A 303 -9.75 2.05 -14.21
CA THR A 303 -11.19 1.81 -14.26
C THR A 303 -11.92 3.01 -14.89
N PRO A 304 -12.73 2.81 -15.94
CA PRO A 304 -13.34 3.90 -16.71
C PRO A 304 -14.21 4.86 -15.87
N GLU A 305 -14.81 4.38 -14.79
CA GLU A 305 -15.61 5.18 -13.88
C GLU A 305 -14.87 6.36 -13.24
N ARG A 306 -13.53 6.28 -13.14
CA ARG A 306 -12.71 7.39 -12.61
C ARG A 306 -12.57 8.58 -13.57
N ARG A 307 -12.94 8.40 -14.85
CA ARG A 307 -12.71 9.38 -15.92
C ARG A 307 -13.91 10.32 -16.15
N THR A 308 -15.07 9.99 -15.66
CA THR A 308 -16.32 10.72 -15.95
C THR A 308 -17.20 10.92 -14.72
N GLY A 309 -18.00 11.98 -14.76
CA GLY A 309 -19.03 12.27 -13.76
C GLY A 309 -18.52 12.36 -12.32
N SER A 310 -19.29 11.80 -11.40
CA SER A 310 -18.96 11.79 -9.96
C SER A 310 -17.69 11.00 -9.63
N GLY A 311 -17.37 9.99 -10.42
CA GLY A 311 -16.14 9.19 -10.26
C GLY A 311 -14.89 10.02 -10.54
N PHE A 312 -14.91 10.86 -11.59
CA PHE A 312 -13.83 11.82 -11.87
C PHE A 312 -13.68 12.81 -10.72
N THR A 313 -14.78 13.43 -10.27
CA THR A 313 -14.74 14.40 -9.17
C THR A 313 -14.16 13.81 -7.89
N ALA A 314 -14.65 12.62 -7.48
CA ALA A 314 -14.16 11.92 -6.30
C ALA A 314 -12.67 11.56 -6.40
N TYR A 315 -12.22 11.14 -7.58
CA TYR A 315 -10.81 10.80 -7.79
C TYR A 315 -9.89 12.02 -7.74
N GLN A 316 -10.30 13.14 -8.35
CA GLN A 316 -9.55 14.39 -8.30
C GLN A 316 -9.51 14.98 -6.88
N GLU A 317 -10.56 14.79 -6.09
CA GLU A 317 -10.56 15.18 -4.68
C GLU A 317 -9.55 14.36 -3.86
N ARG A 318 -9.47 13.03 -4.10
CA ARG A 318 -8.44 12.18 -3.49
C ARG A 318 -7.03 12.62 -3.87
N TYR A 319 -6.83 13.01 -5.13
CA TYR A 319 -5.54 13.55 -5.57
C TYR A 319 -5.22 14.89 -4.88
N ALA A 320 -6.18 15.80 -4.79
CA ALA A 320 -6.01 17.04 -4.05
C ALA A 320 -5.65 16.77 -2.57
N LYS A 321 -6.34 15.86 -1.90
CA LYS A 321 -6.04 15.47 -0.51
C LYS A 321 -4.65 14.84 -0.37
N PHE A 322 -4.22 14.02 -1.34
CA PHE A 322 -2.86 13.49 -1.39
C PHE A 322 -1.81 14.61 -1.37
N LEU A 323 -1.98 15.64 -2.21
CA LEU A 323 -1.06 16.78 -2.20
C LEU A 323 -0.96 17.43 -0.82
N LEU A 324 -2.09 17.54 -0.11
CA LEU A 324 -2.13 18.14 1.23
C LEU A 324 -1.49 17.24 2.29
N SER A 325 -1.68 15.93 2.18
CA SER A 325 -1.11 14.94 3.10
C SER A 325 0.43 14.93 3.05
N MET A 326 1.03 15.24 1.88
CA MET A 326 2.48 15.28 1.72
C MET A 326 3.16 16.40 2.53
N LEU A 327 2.44 17.46 2.92
CA LEU A 327 2.96 18.45 3.87
C LEU A 327 3.37 17.79 5.21
N TYR A 328 2.61 16.80 5.63
CA TYR A 328 2.80 16.12 6.91
C TYR A 328 3.66 14.86 6.79
N LEU A 329 3.63 14.16 5.66
CA LEU A 329 4.42 12.94 5.46
C LEU A 329 5.90 13.22 5.16
N HIS A 330 6.22 14.26 4.38
CA HIS A 330 7.61 14.58 4.05
C HIS A 330 8.50 14.84 5.27
N PRO A 331 8.09 15.58 6.32
CA PRO A 331 8.89 15.70 7.52
C PRO A 331 9.15 14.36 8.22
N VAL A 332 8.18 13.44 8.19
CA VAL A 332 8.34 12.09 8.76
C VAL A 332 9.35 11.29 7.96
N TYR A 333 9.29 11.32 6.63
CA TYR A 333 10.27 10.67 5.75
C TYR A 333 11.67 11.24 5.96
N ALA A 334 11.81 12.57 6.02
CA ALA A 334 13.09 13.21 6.30
C ALA A 334 13.66 12.87 7.68
N ASP A 335 12.81 12.70 8.70
CA ASP A 335 13.25 12.25 10.03
C ASP A 335 13.69 10.79 10.00
N MET A 336 12.99 9.91 9.26
CA MET A 336 13.36 8.51 9.08
C MET A 336 14.68 8.36 8.31
N GLU A 337 14.85 9.06 7.21
CA GLU A 337 16.09 9.09 6.43
C GLU A 337 17.29 9.53 7.29
N ARG A 338 17.11 10.60 8.07
CA ARG A 338 18.15 11.10 8.99
C ARG A 338 18.47 10.12 10.10
N ALA A 339 17.49 9.41 10.61
CA ALA A 339 17.68 8.39 11.65
C ALA A 339 18.39 7.14 11.11
N GLY A 340 18.10 6.77 9.86
CA GLY A 340 18.72 5.62 9.21
C GLY A 340 18.61 4.35 10.05
N GLY A 341 19.72 3.66 10.23
CA GLY A 341 19.82 2.45 11.04
C GLY A 341 19.42 2.62 12.51
N ALA A 342 19.35 3.87 13.04
CA ALA A 342 18.88 4.11 14.40
C ALA A 342 17.36 3.91 14.57
N LEU A 343 16.62 3.74 13.46
CA LEU A 343 15.23 3.29 13.48
C LEU A 343 15.08 1.84 13.94
N LEU A 344 16.18 1.08 14.00
CA LEU A 344 16.19 -0.32 14.39
C LEU A 344 16.75 -0.51 15.79
N ASP A 345 16.31 -1.56 16.48
CA ASP A 345 16.92 -2.07 17.68
C ASP A 345 18.12 -3.01 17.36
N GLU A 346 18.72 -3.60 18.39
CA GLU A 346 19.85 -4.53 18.27
C GLU A 346 19.51 -5.85 17.56
N HIS A 347 18.21 -6.14 17.38
CA HIS A 347 17.69 -7.31 16.67
C HIS A 347 17.17 -6.97 15.27
N HIS A 348 17.44 -5.75 14.80
CA HIS A 348 16.96 -5.20 13.53
C HIS A 348 15.43 -5.00 13.45
N HIS A 349 14.73 -4.92 14.58
CA HIS A 349 13.30 -4.60 14.62
C HIS A 349 13.08 -3.10 14.62
N VAL A 350 12.07 -2.65 13.89
CA VAL A 350 11.69 -1.23 13.82
C VAL A 350 11.24 -0.72 15.19
N ARG A 351 11.69 0.47 15.56
CA ARG A 351 11.28 1.24 16.75
C ARG A 351 10.13 2.19 16.39
N PRO A 352 8.87 1.85 16.68
CA PRO A 352 7.72 2.65 16.25
C PRO A 352 7.63 4.00 16.95
N GLU A 353 8.18 4.15 18.16
CA GLU A 353 8.05 5.35 18.98
C GLU A 353 8.65 6.60 18.29
N ALA A 354 9.81 6.45 17.64
CA ALA A 354 10.47 7.53 16.92
C ALA A 354 9.59 8.04 15.75
N ILE A 355 8.89 7.13 15.09
CA ILE A 355 7.98 7.43 13.98
C ILE A 355 6.73 8.14 14.49
N ALA A 356 6.12 7.63 15.56
CA ALA A 356 4.95 8.25 16.20
C ALA A 356 5.25 9.68 16.67
N ASP A 357 6.43 9.90 17.28
CA ASP A 357 6.86 11.22 17.71
C ASP A 357 7.09 12.18 16.52
N SER A 358 7.64 11.68 15.44
CA SER A 358 7.80 12.47 14.20
C SER A 358 6.44 12.86 13.61
N ALA A 359 5.49 11.92 13.53
CA ALA A 359 4.14 12.17 13.05
C ALA A 359 3.42 13.23 13.91
N ARG A 360 3.53 13.16 15.25
CA ARG A 360 2.96 14.17 16.16
C ARG A 360 3.57 15.56 15.93
N ARG A 361 4.89 15.64 15.77
CA ARG A 361 5.54 16.93 15.46
C ARG A 361 5.10 17.47 14.12
N SER A 362 4.99 16.62 13.13
CA SER A 362 4.56 16.98 11.78
C SER A 362 3.13 17.53 11.75
N ALA A 363 2.22 17.01 12.58
CA ALA A 363 0.83 17.50 12.69
C ALA A 363 0.74 18.98 13.06
N ALA A 364 1.76 19.53 13.71
CA ALA A 364 1.83 20.96 14.07
C ALA A 364 2.39 21.88 12.96
N THR A 365 2.67 21.33 11.76
CA THR A 365 3.23 22.10 10.63
C THR A 365 2.22 23.16 10.16
N ASP A 366 2.72 24.37 9.90
CA ASP A 366 1.92 25.46 9.35
C ASP A 366 1.33 25.13 7.98
N ARG A 367 0.07 25.48 7.75
CA ARG A 367 -0.70 25.14 6.55
C ARG A 367 -0.44 26.04 5.35
N ALA A 368 0.46 27.04 5.43
CA ALA A 368 0.68 28.01 4.36
C ALA A 368 1.03 27.35 3.03
N GLU A 369 1.87 26.32 3.06
CA GLU A 369 2.21 25.55 1.85
C GLU A 369 0.99 24.81 1.27
N ASN A 370 0.13 24.23 2.09
CA ASN A 370 -1.09 23.59 1.61
C ASN A 370 -2.08 24.58 0.99
N HIS A 371 -2.17 25.79 1.54
CA HIS A 371 -2.94 26.87 0.90
C HIS A 371 -2.38 27.22 -0.47
N ARG A 372 -1.04 27.31 -0.61
CA ARG A 372 -0.36 27.53 -1.89
C ARG A 372 -0.64 26.40 -2.88
N ARG A 373 -0.53 25.14 -2.46
CA ARG A 373 -0.82 23.97 -3.31
C ARG A 373 -2.25 23.99 -3.85
N LEU A 374 -3.24 24.27 -3.01
CA LEU A 374 -4.64 24.37 -3.43
C LEU A 374 -4.88 25.54 -4.39
N ALA A 375 -4.23 26.68 -4.18
CA ALA A 375 -4.36 27.82 -5.09
C ALA A 375 -3.73 27.52 -6.46
N GLU A 376 -2.59 26.84 -6.48
CA GLU A 376 -1.91 26.46 -7.70
C GLU A 376 -2.68 25.37 -8.47
N LEU A 377 -3.21 24.36 -7.78
CA LEU A 377 -4.07 23.33 -8.39
C LEU A 377 -5.31 23.95 -9.04
N ASP A 378 -5.98 24.88 -8.34
CA ASP A 378 -7.12 25.63 -8.87
C ASP A 378 -6.75 26.40 -10.15
N ARG A 379 -5.62 27.12 -10.14
CA ARG A 379 -5.11 27.85 -11.29
C ARG A 379 -4.86 26.94 -12.50
N CYS A 380 -4.18 25.82 -12.26
CA CYS A 380 -3.88 24.82 -13.28
C CYS A 380 -5.14 24.21 -13.89
N TYR A 381 -6.10 23.82 -13.06
CA TYR A 381 -7.32 23.20 -13.53
C TYR A 381 -8.24 24.17 -14.27
N ARG A 382 -8.30 25.45 -13.87
CA ARG A 382 -8.99 26.49 -14.63
C ARG A 382 -8.34 26.74 -16.00
N ARG A 383 -7.01 26.64 -16.10
CA ARG A 383 -6.28 26.76 -17.37
C ARG A 383 -6.65 25.63 -18.35
N LEU A 384 -6.82 24.40 -17.85
CA LEU A 384 -7.25 23.26 -18.66
C LEU A 384 -8.69 23.39 -19.18
N GLY A 385 -9.57 24.06 -18.42
CA GLY A 385 -10.98 24.22 -18.79
C GLY A 385 -11.81 22.94 -18.66
N GLY A 386 -13.03 22.94 -19.23
CA GLY A 386 -13.93 21.78 -19.23
C GLY A 386 -14.14 21.18 -17.84
N LYS A 387 -14.13 19.85 -17.74
CA LYS A 387 -14.33 19.13 -16.46
C LYS A 387 -13.33 19.48 -15.36
N TYR A 388 -12.13 19.94 -15.71
CA TYR A 388 -11.15 20.39 -14.74
C TYR A 388 -11.51 21.73 -14.11
N ALA A 389 -12.03 22.69 -14.91
CA ALA A 389 -12.53 23.95 -14.36
C ALA A 389 -13.79 23.72 -13.51
N GLU A 390 -14.68 22.81 -13.90
CA GLU A 390 -15.81 22.40 -13.06
C GLU A 390 -15.36 21.79 -11.74
N PHE A 391 -14.31 20.96 -11.76
CA PHE A 391 -13.71 20.45 -10.52
C PHE A 391 -13.09 21.55 -9.67
N ALA A 392 -12.44 22.56 -10.24
CA ALA A 392 -11.92 23.71 -9.48
C ALA A 392 -13.04 24.46 -8.75
N ASP A 393 -14.22 24.58 -9.37
CA ASP A 393 -15.41 25.14 -8.69
C ASP A 393 -15.92 24.24 -7.56
N HIS A 394 -15.90 22.92 -7.75
CA HIS A 394 -16.21 21.93 -6.69
C HIS A 394 -15.21 21.99 -5.54
N LEU A 395 -13.92 22.12 -5.84
CA LEU A 395 -12.85 22.16 -4.83
C LEU A 395 -12.92 23.40 -3.93
N ALA A 396 -13.38 24.52 -4.45
CA ALA A 396 -13.38 25.79 -3.74
C ALA A 396 -14.08 25.74 -2.35
N PRO A 397 -15.32 25.24 -2.21
CA PRO A 397 -15.98 25.08 -0.92
C PRO A 397 -15.39 23.95 -0.06
N ALA A 398 -14.72 22.97 -0.65
CA ALA A 398 -14.16 21.81 0.06
C ALA A 398 -12.79 22.10 0.70
N ARG A 399 -12.11 23.19 0.37
CA ARG A 399 -10.75 23.52 0.79
C ARG A 399 -10.53 23.43 2.30
N ALA A 400 -11.41 24.05 3.10
CA ALA A 400 -11.26 24.05 4.56
C ALA A 400 -11.35 22.61 5.12
N ARG A 401 -12.34 21.85 4.67
CA ARG A 401 -12.51 20.44 5.06
C ARG A 401 -11.29 19.60 4.71
N LEU A 402 -10.78 19.69 3.48
CA LEU A 402 -9.61 18.92 3.04
C LEU A 402 -8.34 19.27 3.83
N LEU A 403 -8.15 20.53 4.20
CA LEU A 403 -7.03 20.95 5.06
C LEU A 403 -7.13 20.32 6.45
N ASP A 404 -8.33 20.31 7.04
CA ASP A 404 -8.57 19.72 8.36
C ASP A 404 -8.41 18.19 8.33
N GLU A 405 -8.95 17.53 7.31
CA GLU A 405 -8.83 16.09 7.12
C GLU A 405 -7.37 15.65 6.93
N ALA A 406 -6.59 16.35 6.10
CA ALA A 406 -5.19 15.99 5.87
C ALA A 406 -4.34 16.12 7.14
N GLN A 407 -4.65 17.09 8.03
CA GLN A 407 -3.99 17.19 9.32
C GLN A 407 -4.48 16.11 10.29
N ALA A 408 -5.78 15.82 10.34
CA ALA A 408 -6.33 14.77 11.17
C ALA A 408 -5.76 13.39 10.79
N ASP A 409 -5.53 13.12 9.51
CA ASP A 409 -4.95 11.87 9.02
C ASP A 409 -3.56 11.57 9.62
N ILE A 410 -2.68 12.58 9.79
CA ILE A 410 -1.36 12.37 10.40
C ILE A 410 -1.44 12.23 11.92
N GLU A 411 -2.40 12.89 12.59
CA GLU A 411 -2.68 12.70 14.01
C GLU A 411 -3.20 11.27 14.27
N ASP A 412 -4.11 10.80 13.42
CA ASP A 412 -4.66 9.44 13.45
C ASP A 412 -3.58 8.39 13.19
N PHE A 413 -2.63 8.68 12.31
CA PHE A 413 -1.51 7.78 12.08
C PHE A 413 -0.64 7.64 13.34
N ALA A 414 -0.31 8.73 14.01
CA ALA A 414 0.44 8.69 15.26
C ALA A 414 -0.30 7.89 16.34
N LEU A 415 -1.62 8.09 16.47
CA LEU A 415 -2.48 7.34 17.39
C LEU A 415 -2.47 5.83 17.07
N LEU A 416 -2.57 5.48 15.79
CA LEU A 416 -2.61 4.08 15.36
C LEU A 416 -1.24 3.40 15.56
N ILE A 417 -0.12 4.10 15.39
CA ILE A 417 1.22 3.57 15.71
C ILE A 417 1.30 3.19 17.19
N ASP A 418 0.84 4.05 18.10
CA ASP A 418 0.82 3.75 19.53
C ASP A 418 -0.06 2.55 19.89
N ALA A 419 -1.18 2.40 19.20
CA ALA A 419 -2.12 1.31 19.40
C ALA A 419 -1.68 -0.01 18.74
N TRP A 420 -0.74 0.04 17.80
CA TRP A 420 -0.48 -1.07 16.88
C TRP A 420 0.05 -2.32 17.57
N GLY A 421 1.08 -2.21 18.39
CA GLY A 421 1.65 -3.35 19.11
C GLY A 421 0.63 -4.08 20.00
N PRO A 422 -0.17 -3.39 20.83
CA PRO A 422 -1.29 -4.01 21.54
C PRO A 422 -2.33 -4.69 20.64
N LEU A 423 -2.70 -4.08 19.49
CA LEU A 423 -3.64 -4.67 18.52
C LEU A 423 -3.09 -5.94 17.88
N VAL A 424 -1.83 -5.96 17.49
CA VAL A 424 -1.15 -7.14 16.94
C VAL A 424 -1.12 -8.28 17.98
N ARG A 425 -0.74 -8.01 19.22
CA ARG A 425 -0.74 -9.02 20.30
C ARG A 425 -2.15 -9.56 20.55
N ALA A 426 -3.16 -8.69 20.57
CA ALA A 426 -4.56 -9.09 20.76
C ALA A 426 -5.07 -9.91 19.56
N SER A 427 -4.63 -9.58 18.34
CA SER A 427 -4.95 -10.36 17.12
C SER A 427 -4.36 -11.76 17.18
N ARG A 428 -3.08 -11.89 17.53
CA ARG A 428 -2.40 -13.19 17.72
C ARG A 428 -3.07 -14.05 18.78
N ALA A 429 -3.66 -13.45 19.80
CA ALA A 429 -4.40 -14.15 20.87
C ALA A 429 -5.84 -14.51 20.47
N THR A 430 -6.25 -14.31 19.21
CA THR A 430 -7.61 -14.66 18.76
C THR A 430 -7.77 -16.18 18.78
N PRO A 431 -8.79 -16.74 19.50
CA PRO A 431 -9.05 -18.15 19.48
C PRO A 431 -9.35 -18.69 18.06
N ALA A 432 -8.88 -19.90 17.76
CA ALA A 432 -9.00 -20.50 16.44
C ALA A 432 -10.45 -20.65 15.92
N ASP A 433 -11.41 -20.82 16.86
CA ASP A 433 -12.84 -20.90 16.57
C ASP A 433 -13.49 -19.54 16.25
N ARG A 434 -12.78 -18.44 16.56
CA ARG A 434 -13.19 -17.04 16.26
C ARG A 434 -12.44 -16.45 15.09
N LEU A 435 -11.51 -17.19 14.49
CA LEU A 435 -10.90 -16.76 13.25
C LEU A 435 -11.94 -16.83 12.13
N PRO A 436 -12.04 -15.80 11.29
CA PRO A 436 -12.97 -15.81 10.19
C PRO A 436 -12.57 -16.92 9.18
N ARG A 437 -13.57 -17.61 8.65
CA ARG A 437 -13.41 -18.73 7.69
C ARG A 437 -13.86 -18.29 6.31
#